data_1b75f8fd2b1ce7fcbe60601daaf28a27
#
_entry.id   1b75f8fd2b1ce7fcbe60601daaf28a27
#
_cell.length_a   1.000
_cell.length_b   1.000
_cell.length_c   1.000
_cell.angle_alpha   90.00
_cell.angle_beta   90.00
_cell.angle_gamma   90.00
#
_symmetry.space_group_name_H-M   'P 1'
#
loop_
_entity.id
_entity.type
_entity.pdbx_description
1 polymer ?
#
loop_
_entity_poly.entity_id
_entity_poly.type
_entity_poly.pdbx_seq_one_letter_code
_entity_poly.pdbx_strand_id
1 'polypeptide(L)' 'MSYNQRHGGPWDRGSADSYYGRPRRPHYFAGDTYQSSEIVPARGSPEWEAYQAGYDDNEQSGSKKEW' A
#
# COMPACT_ATOMS: atom_id res chain seq x y z
N MET A 1 3.94 1.72 16.43
CA MET A 1 4.12 0.36 15.92
C MET A 1 4.45 0.43 14.45
N SER A 2 5.45 -0.32 14.00
CA SER A 2 5.85 -0.28 12.61
C SER A 2 5.14 -1.37 11.81
N TYR A 3 4.88 -1.07 10.55
CA TYR A 3 4.25 -2.01 9.63
C TYR A 3 5.33 -2.70 8.81
N ASN A 4 5.02 -3.90 8.34
CA ASN A 4 5.90 -4.61 7.43
C ASN A 4 5.92 -3.87 6.09
N GLN A 5 7.08 -3.38 5.70
CA GLN A 5 7.25 -2.59 4.48
C GLN A 5 7.81 -3.42 3.32
N ARG A 6 7.60 -4.73 3.35
CA ARG A 6 8.10 -5.60 2.30
C ARG A 6 7.52 -5.23 0.94
N HIS A 7 8.30 -5.45 -0.10
CA HIS A 7 7.86 -5.19 -1.46
C HIS A 7 6.62 -6.02 -1.81
N GLY A 8 5.59 -5.38 -2.29
CA GLY A 8 4.32 -6.03 -2.61
C GLY A 8 3.37 -6.17 -1.44
N GLY A 9 3.80 -5.89 -0.21
CA GLY A 9 2.95 -5.95 0.95
C GLY A 9 1.96 -4.79 1.04
N PRO A 10 1.02 -4.84 2.00
CA PRO A 10 -0.03 -3.81 2.05
C PRO A 10 0.52 -2.40 2.27
N TRP A 11 1.49 -2.21 3.16
CA TRP A 11 2.05 -0.89 3.39
C TRP A 11 2.71 -0.35 2.12
N ASP A 12 3.50 -1.21 1.45
CA ASP A 12 4.19 -0.84 0.22
C ASP A 12 3.19 -0.44 -0.88
N ARG A 13 2.10 -1.20 -1.03
CA ARG A 13 1.12 -0.89 -2.06
C ARG A 13 0.36 0.39 -1.78
N GLY A 14 0.07 0.67 -0.50
CA GLY A 14 -0.54 1.94 -0.12
C GLY A 14 0.35 3.12 -0.47
N SER A 15 1.61 3.02 -0.09
CA SER A 15 2.59 4.07 -0.39
C SER A 15 2.74 4.27 -1.90
N ALA A 16 2.79 3.18 -2.67
CA ALA A 16 2.94 3.26 -4.12
C ALA A 16 1.72 3.93 -4.77
N ASP A 17 0.51 3.57 -4.33
CA ASP A 17 -0.70 4.16 -4.90
C ASP A 17 -0.76 5.66 -4.65
N SER A 18 -0.36 6.10 -3.46
CA SER A 18 -0.26 7.53 -3.17
C SER A 18 0.79 8.20 -4.06
N TYR A 19 1.95 7.56 -4.21
CA TYR A 19 3.03 8.10 -5.03
C TYR A 19 2.59 8.35 -6.47
N TYR A 20 1.80 7.41 -7.04
CA TYR A 20 1.33 7.52 -8.42
C TYR A 20 0.01 8.28 -8.54
N GLY A 21 -0.50 8.84 -7.45
CA GLY A 21 -1.73 9.61 -7.48
C GLY A 21 -2.99 8.79 -7.70
N ARG A 22 -2.96 7.50 -7.35
CA ARG A 22 -4.11 6.62 -7.51
C ARG A 22 -5.06 6.74 -6.31
N PRO A 23 -6.35 6.44 -6.50
CA PRO A 23 -7.27 6.43 -5.37
C PRO A 23 -6.95 5.30 -4.41
N ARG A 24 -7.40 5.43 -3.16
CA ARG A 24 -7.21 4.39 -2.15
C ARG A 24 -8.00 3.15 -2.55
N ARG A 25 -7.30 2.04 -2.72
CA ARG A 25 -7.90 0.76 -3.01
C ARG A 25 -7.07 -0.31 -2.31
N PRO A 26 -7.43 -0.65 -1.06
CA PRO A 26 -6.64 -1.59 -0.27
C PRO A 26 -6.45 -2.92 -1.01
N HIS A 27 -5.18 -3.28 -1.19
CA HIS A 27 -4.80 -4.54 -1.83
C HIS A 27 -3.34 -4.80 -1.49
N TYR A 28 -2.92 -6.04 -1.67
CA TYR A 28 -1.52 -6.40 -1.51
C TYR A 28 -1.25 -7.71 -2.23
N PHE A 29 0.01 -8.13 -2.24
CA PHE A 29 0.42 -9.38 -2.89
C PHE A 29 1.12 -10.27 -1.87
N ALA A 30 0.84 -11.58 -1.93
CA ALA A 30 1.46 -12.53 -1.01
C ALA A 30 2.97 -12.62 -1.23
N GLY A 31 3.41 -12.41 -2.47
CA GLY A 31 4.83 -12.36 -2.81
C GLY A 31 5.16 -11.03 -3.46
N ASP A 32 6.10 -11.05 -4.39
CA ASP A 32 6.44 -9.84 -5.14
C ASP A 32 5.31 -9.42 -6.05
N THR A 33 5.20 -8.11 -6.29
CA THR A 33 4.27 -7.57 -7.26
C THR A 33 4.52 -8.24 -8.61
N TYR A 34 3.48 -8.65 -9.30
CA TYR A 34 3.51 -9.38 -10.57
C TYR A 34 3.91 -10.84 -10.46
N GLN A 35 4.31 -11.31 -9.28
CA GLN A 35 4.67 -12.71 -9.06
C GLN A 35 3.56 -13.49 -8.40
N SER A 36 2.56 -12.82 -7.85
CA SER A 36 1.46 -13.46 -7.14
C SER A 36 0.16 -12.72 -7.39
N SER A 37 -0.95 -13.38 -7.04
CA SER A 37 -2.27 -12.79 -7.22
C SER A 37 -2.52 -11.66 -6.22
N GLU A 38 -3.30 -10.70 -6.65
CA GLU A 38 -3.73 -9.60 -5.78
C GLU A 38 -4.68 -10.13 -4.71
N ILE A 39 -4.48 -9.68 -3.49
CA ILE A 39 -5.33 -10.02 -2.35
C ILE A 39 -6.02 -8.76 -1.86
N VAL A 40 -7.33 -8.82 -1.66
CA VAL A 40 -8.09 -7.69 -1.12
C VAL A 40 -8.35 -7.96 0.36
N PRO A 41 -7.74 -7.20 1.27
CA PRO A 41 -7.91 -7.44 2.71
C PRO A 41 -9.30 -7.04 3.17
N ALA A 42 -9.79 -7.70 4.20
CA ALA A 42 -11.05 -7.35 4.83
C ALA A 42 -10.91 -5.97 5.49
N ARG A 43 -11.96 -5.17 5.40
CA ARG A 43 -11.96 -3.84 6.01
C ARG A 43 -11.71 -3.94 7.51
N GLY A 44 -10.76 -3.15 7.99
CA GLY A 44 -10.38 -3.14 9.40
C GLY A 44 -9.37 -4.20 9.80
N SER A 45 -8.95 -5.06 8.87
CA SER A 45 -7.90 -6.05 9.15
C SER A 45 -6.54 -5.37 9.29
N PRO A 46 -5.55 -6.05 9.89
CA PRO A 46 -4.21 -5.48 9.96
C PRO A 46 -3.63 -5.11 8.60
N GLU A 47 -3.91 -5.91 7.58
CA GLU A 47 -3.43 -5.64 6.23
C GLU A 47 -4.12 -4.43 5.63
N TRP A 48 -5.41 -4.27 5.87
CA TRP A 48 -6.16 -3.10 5.44
C TRP A 48 -5.58 -1.84 6.07
N GLU A 49 -5.34 -1.91 7.39
CA GLU A 49 -4.79 -0.76 8.11
C GLU A 49 -3.37 -0.44 7.65
N ALA A 50 -2.56 -1.47 7.36
CA ALA A 50 -1.20 -1.25 6.86
C ALA A 50 -1.22 -0.52 5.51
N TYR A 51 -2.16 -0.88 4.63
CA TYR A 51 -2.31 -0.16 3.36
C TYR A 51 -2.64 1.31 3.60
N GLN A 52 -3.61 1.58 4.47
CA GLN A 52 -3.99 2.96 4.79
C GLN A 52 -2.83 3.74 5.37
N ALA A 53 -2.06 3.12 6.26
CA ALA A 53 -0.91 3.76 6.88
C ALA A 53 0.15 4.11 5.84
N GLY A 54 0.43 3.20 4.90
CA GLY A 54 1.39 3.47 3.83
C GLY A 54 0.94 4.59 2.93
N TYR A 55 -0.34 4.59 2.57
CA TYR A 55 -0.91 5.65 1.75
C TYR A 55 -0.80 7.01 2.46
N ASP A 56 -1.21 7.05 3.74
CA ASP A 56 -1.17 8.29 4.52
C ASP A 56 0.27 8.78 4.73
N ASP A 57 1.20 7.87 4.97
CA ASP A 57 2.60 8.23 5.14
C ASP A 57 3.12 8.96 3.90
N ASN A 58 2.83 8.42 2.73
CA ASN A 58 3.28 9.05 1.49
C ASN A 58 2.56 10.36 1.22
N GLU A 59 1.27 10.44 1.55
CA GLU A 59 0.51 11.69 1.40
C GLU A 59 1.10 12.80 2.26
N GLN A 60 1.49 12.47 3.49
CA GLN A 60 2.09 13.45 4.40
C GLN A 60 3.47 13.88 3.93
N SER A 61 4.24 12.97 3.36
CA SER A 61 5.57 13.30 2.86
C SER A 61 5.52 14.14 1.59
N GLY A 62 4.40 14.10 0.89
CA GLY A 62 4.24 14.83 -0.36
C GLY A 62 5.00 14.26 -1.54
N SER A 63 5.55 13.07 -1.40
CA SER A 63 6.29 12.42 -2.48
C SER A 63 5.31 11.90 -3.52
N LYS A 64 5.27 12.54 -4.66
CA LYS A 64 4.40 12.16 -5.76
C LYS A 64 5.20 12.05 -7.04
N LYS A 65 4.75 11.16 -7.91
CA LYS A 65 5.34 11.07 -9.23
C LYS A 65 4.98 12.33 -10.03
N GLU A 66 5.97 12.91 -10.67
CA GLU A 66 5.75 14.04 -11.57
C GLU A 66 5.47 13.50 -12.97
N TRP A 67 4.42 14.04 -13.59
CA TRP A 67 4.00 13.64 -14.93
C TRP A 67 4.53 14.59 -15.99
#